data_f74e56ba889dcf1fc1328fdb3cf0c074
#
_entry.id   f74e56ba889dcf1fc1328fdb3cf0c074
#
_cell.length_a   1.000
_cell.length_b   1.000
_cell.length_c   1.000
_cell.angle_alpha   90.00
_cell.angle_beta   90.00
_cell.angle_gamma   90.00
#
_symmetry.space_group_name_H-M   'P 1'
#
loop_
_entity.id
_entity.type
_entity.pdbx_description
1 polymer ?
#
loop_
_entity_poly.entity_id
_entity_poly.type
_entity_poly.pdbx_seq_one_letter_code
_entity_poly.pdbx_strand_id
1 'polypeptide(L)'
;MRRFGYSESVYHNISIVELVKMHRQGADIFPNEIDVVTGGFPCQDFSVAGKRQGFNSQKDDIGKKRTDDKPTEESRGKLYFWMKQVIDIVRPKIFIAENVKGLVNLGDVKNVIQKDFASADGDGYIVLAPQVLHAGNYGVPESRERVIFIGIRRDALRPEALHALGANEIPEEYNPYPKPTHNGILKDRGLLPKVTTYDVLKDLDEPEDSFDESQKVYSKAKYLSNRSQGQIEIKLDGLGPTIRSEHHGNIEFRRLSAEHGGRHYEELKAGLKERRLTPRECALIQTFPPDYRFVIKKNTGNGYHVSSTGAYKIIGNAVPPILAYHIAMRLQELWSKYFGNG
;
A
#
# COMPACT_ATOMS: atom_id res chain seq x y z
N MET A 1 1.25 16.01 -6.64
CA MET A 1 1.66 16.70 -7.87
C MET A 1 2.57 17.89 -7.54
N ARG A 2 2.10 18.99 -6.95
CA ARG A 2 2.90 20.19 -6.63
C ARG A 2 4.19 19.90 -5.84
N ARG A 3 4.17 18.95 -4.88
CA ARG A 3 5.33 18.55 -4.09
C ARG A 3 6.52 18.05 -4.94
N PHE A 4 6.24 17.39 -6.05
CA PHE A 4 7.25 16.78 -6.92
C PHE A 4 7.46 17.55 -8.23
N GLY A 5 6.86 18.72 -8.38
CA GLY A 5 6.99 19.57 -9.58
C GLY A 5 6.30 19.03 -10.84
N TYR A 6 5.46 18.00 -10.72
CA TYR A 6 4.74 17.46 -11.87
C TYR A 6 3.57 18.37 -12.28
N SER A 7 3.35 18.49 -13.58
CA SER A 7 2.16 19.15 -14.14
C SER A 7 0.88 18.40 -13.73
N GLU A 8 -0.21 19.16 -13.55
CA GLU A 8 -1.54 18.56 -13.32
C GLU A 8 -2.02 17.73 -14.52
N SER A 9 -1.49 17.99 -15.72
CA SER A 9 -1.82 17.22 -16.95
C SER A 9 -1.39 15.76 -16.93
N VAL A 10 -0.43 15.37 -16.06
CA VAL A 10 -0.01 13.97 -15.92
C VAL A 10 -0.87 13.18 -14.93
N TYR A 11 -1.90 13.81 -14.34
CA TYR A 11 -2.77 13.18 -13.36
C TYR A 11 -4.22 13.12 -13.85
N HIS A 12 -4.72 11.91 -14.02
CA HIS A 12 -6.10 11.66 -14.38
C HIS A 12 -6.90 11.22 -13.14
N ASN A 13 -7.85 12.06 -12.71
CA ASN A 13 -8.73 11.77 -11.57
C ASN A 13 -10.02 11.06 -12.01
N ILE A 14 -9.85 9.99 -12.80
CA ILE A 14 -10.95 9.13 -13.28
C ILE A 14 -10.57 7.65 -13.10
N SER A 15 -11.56 6.77 -13.20
CA SER A 15 -11.33 5.33 -13.09
C SER A 15 -10.38 4.82 -14.19
N ILE A 16 -9.49 3.88 -13.82
CA ILE A 16 -8.62 3.19 -14.81
C ILE A 16 -9.45 2.48 -15.89
N VAL A 17 -10.64 2.00 -15.53
CA VAL A 17 -11.60 1.40 -16.47
C VAL A 17 -11.97 2.38 -17.60
N GLU A 18 -12.29 3.61 -17.21
CA GLU A 18 -12.65 4.66 -18.18
C GLU A 18 -11.43 5.11 -19.01
N LEU A 19 -10.25 5.22 -18.40
CA LEU A 19 -8.99 5.54 -19.12
C LEU A 19 -8.71 4.51 -20.23
N VAL A 20 -8.79 3.23 -19.91
CA VAL A 20 -8.58 2.15 -20.91
C VAL A 20 -9.66 2.19 -22.00
N LYS A 21 -10.92 2.44 -21.66
CA LYS A 21 -12.01 2.57 -22.65
C LYS A 21 -11.77 3.76 -23.59
N MET A 22 -11.38 4.91 -23.06
CA MET A 22 -11.06 6.10 -23.86
C MET A 22 -9.88 5.84 -24.81
N HIS A 23 -8.82 5.18 -24.32
CA HIS A 23 -7.69 4.78 -25.15
C HIS A 23 -8.13 3.88 -26.32
N ARG A 24 -8.97 2.87 -26.06
CA ARG A 24 -9.52 1.98 -27.10
C ARG A 24 -10.39 2.73 -28.13
N GLN A 25 -10.93 3.88 -27.76
CA GLN A 25 -11.67 4.78 -28.66
C GLN A 25 -10.76 5.77 -29.42
N GLY A 26 -9.43 5.64 -29.27
CA GLY A 26 -8.44 6.43 -29.98
C GLY A 26 -7.93 7.66 -29.23
N ALA A 27 -8.27 7.83 -27.95
CA ALA A 27 -7.71 8.92 -27.15
C ALA A 27 -6.25 8.61 -26.74
N ASP A 28 -5.38 9.59 -26.87
CA ASP A 28 -3.97 9.52 -26.44
C ASP A 28 -3.88 9.77 -24.93
N ILE A 29 -4.02 8.69 -24.14
CA ILE A 29 -4.11 8.76 -22.68
C ILE A 29 -2.80 8.32 -22.02
N PHE A 30 -2.19 7.24 -22.52
CA PHE A 30 -1.03 6.63 -21.90
C PHE A 30 0.26 7.12 -22.58
N PRO A 31 1.26 7.53 -21.78
CA PRO A 31 2.53 7.96 -22.37
C PRO A 31 3.24 6.79 -23.04
N ASN A 32 4.06 7.13 -24.06
CA ASN A 32 4.94 6.20 -24.70
C ASN A 32 6.20 5.94 -23.88
N GLU A 33 6.90 4.85 -24.13
CA GLU A 33 8.24 4.54 -23.55
C GLU A 33 8.27 4.51 -22.02
N ILE A 34 7.31 3.82 -21.43
CA ILE A 34 7.25 3.63 -19.96
C ILE A 34 8.12 2.42 -19.55
N ASP A 35 9.08 2.66 -18.68
CA ASP A 35 9.94 1.60 -18.15
C ASP A 35 9.23 0.79 -17.04
N VAL A 36 8.51 1.47 -16.14
CA VAL A 36 7.90 0.82 -14.97
C VAL A 36 6.45 1.24 -14.79
N VAL A 37 5.57 0.25 -14.62
CA VAL A 37 4.18 0.45 -14.20
C VAL A 37 4.01 -0.10 -12.79
N THR A 38 3.43 0.71 -11.89
CA THR A 38 3.05 0.25 -10.55
C THR A 38 1.54 0.35 -10.36
N GLY A 39 0.93 -0.60 -9.65
CA GLY A 39 -0.48 -0.57 -9.35
C GLY A 39 -0.88 -1.37 -8.13
N GLY A 40 -1.83 -0.82 -7.35
CA GLY A 40 -2.53 -1.52 -6.28
C GLY A 40 -4.00 -1.67 -6.65
N PHE A 41 -4.41 -2.83 -7.13
CA PHE A 41 -5.81 -3.07 -7.46
C PHE A 41 -6.65 -3.30 -6.19
N PRO A 42 -7.97 -3.00 -6.19
CA PRO A 42 -8.80 -3.06 -4.99
C PRO A 42 -8.76 -4.41 -4.29
N CYS A 43 -8.50 -4.36 -2.98
CA CYS A 43 -8.32 -5.53 -2.12
C CYS A 43 -9.58 -5.90 -1.30
N GLN A 44 -10.66 -5.11 -1.36
CA GLN A 44 -11.77 -5.22 -0.40
C GLN A 44 -12.49 -6.56 -0.44
N ASP A 45 -12.49 -7.25 -1.57
CA ASP A 45 -13.09 -8.56 -1.72
C ASP A 45 -12.09 -9.71 -1.42
N PHE A 46 -10.81 -9.38 -1.25
CA PHE A 46 -9.73 -10.30 -0.85
C PHE A 46 -9.27 -10.11 0.61
N SER A 47 -9.68 -9.03 1.25
CA SER A 47 -9.26 -8.69 2.62
C SER A 47 -9.98 -9.53 3.67
N VAL A 48 -9.28 -9.83 4.77
CA VAL A 48 -9.85 -10.48 5.97
C VAL A 48 -10.96 -9.62 6.60
N ALA A 49 -10.88 -8.31 6.47
CA ALA A 49 -11.90 -7.36 6.95
C ALA A 49 -13.09 -7.21 5.99
N GLY A 50 -13.00 -7.72 4.75
CA GLY A 50 -14.05 -7.68 3.76
C GLY A 50 -14.90 -8.96 3.73
N LYS A 51 -15.86 -9.01 2.80
CA LYS A 51 -16.74 -10.18 2.61
C LYS A 51 -16.07 -11.39 1.98
N ARG A 52 -14.80 -11.34 1.64
CA ARG A 52 -14.00 -12.41 1.00
C ARG A 52 -14.65 -13.01 -0.25
N GLN A 53 -15.35 -12.20 -1.05
CA GLN A 53 -16.04 -12.69 -2.25
C GLN A 53 -15.07 -12.96 -3.42
N GLY A 54 -13.84 -12.45 -3.34
CA GLY A 54 -12.83 -12.65 -4.39
C GLY A 54 -13.36 -12.25 -5.77
N PHE A 55 -13.23 -13.15 -6.75
CA PHE A 55 -13.73 -12.93 -8.11
C PHE A 55 -15.26 -12.90 -8.24
N ASN A 56 -16.00 -13.32 -7.22
CA ASN A 56 -17.46 -13.36 -7.19
C ASN A 56 -18.08 -12.06 -6.66
N SER A 57 -17.33 -10.97 -6.60
CA SER A 57 -17.84 -9.68 -6.15
C SER A 57 -18.96 -9.16 -7.05
N GLN A 58 -20.06 -8.75 -6.43
CA GLN A 58 -21.22 -8.12 -7.10
C GLN A 58 -21.15 -6.58 -7.06
N LYS A 59 -20.00 -6.00 -6.70
CA LYS A 59 -19.79 -4.56 -6.67
C LYS A 59 -18.97 -4.11 -7.87
N ASP A 60 -19.31 -2.94 -8.41
CA ASP A 60 -18.53 -2.27 -9.46
C ASP A 60 -17.21 -1.64 -8.93
N ASP A 61 -16.44 -1.02 -9.80
CA ASP A 61 -15.17 -0.35 -9.54
C ASP A 61 -15.29 0.78 -8.49
N ILE A 62 -16.44 1.45 -8.43
CA ILE A 62 -16.75 2.48 -7.43
C ILE A 62 -17.42 1.93 -6.16
N GLY A 63 -17.65 0.62 -6.09
CA GLY A 63 -18.19 -0.07 -4.92
C GLY A 63 -19.69 -0.09 -4.80
N LYS A 64 -20.44 0.32 -5.81
CA LYS A 64 -21.90 0.24 -5.88
C LYS A 64 -22.34 -1.19 -6.21
N LYS A 65 -23.42 -1.66 -5.56
CA LYS A 65 -23.96 -2.99 -5.85
C LYS A 65 -24.54 -3.01 -7.27
N ARG A 66 -24.14 -4.00 -8.06
CA ARG A 66 -24.68 -4.24 -9.39
C ARG A 66 -26.06 -4.90 -9.31
N THR A 67 -26.87 -4.67 -10.31
CA THR A 67 -28.21 -5.27 -10.43
C THR A 67 -28.22 -6.64 -11.08
N ASP A 68 -27.12 -6.98 -11.77
CA ASP A 68 -26.92 -8.26 -12.45
C ASP A 68 -26.24 -9.28 -11.52
N ASP A 69 -26.72 -10.49 -11.54
CA ASP A 69 -26.27 -11.57 -10.63
C ASP A 69 -24.91 -12.19 -11.00
N LYS A 70 -24.27 -11.79 -12.11
CA LYS A 70 -23.00 -12.35 -12.57
C LYS A 70 -21.85 -11.36 -12.45
N PRO A 71 -20.68 -11.79 -11.91
CA PRO A 71 -19.45 -10.99 -11.94
C PRO A 71 -19.03 -10.73 -13.39
N THR A 72 -18.78 -9.46 -13.73
CA THR A 72 -18.21 -9.04 -15.02
C THR A 72 -16.76 -8.58 -14.81
N GLU A 73 -16.05 -8.26 -15.90
CA GLU A 73 -14.70 -7.69 -15.85
C GLU A 73 -14.64 -6.39 -15.03
N GLU A 74 -15.74 -5.63 -14.98
CA GLU A 74 -15.86 -4.40 -14.17
C GLU A 74 -16.18 -4.67 -12.70
N SER A 75 -16.40 -5.93 -12.30
CA SER A 75 -16.62 -6.24 -10.90
C SER A 75 -15.31 -6.06 -10.12
N ARG A 76 -15.42 -5.56 -8.88
CA ARG A 76 -14.28 -5.18 -8.03
C ARG A 76 -13.26 -6.30 -7.86
N GLY A 77 -13.66 -7.55 -7.77
CA GLY A 77 -12.77 -8.71 -7.67
C GLY A 77 -11.96 -8.99 -8.93
N LYS A 78 -12.33 -8.39 -10.07
CA LYS A 78 -11.62 -8.53 -11.35
C LYS A 78 -10.88 -7.27 -11.80
N LEU A 79 -10.80 -6.25 -10.96
CA LEU A 79 -10.14 -4.98 -11.33
C LEU A 79 -8.62 -5.11 -11.57
N TYR A 80 -7.97 -6.20 -11.13
CA TYR A 80 -6.59 -6.52 -11.54
C TYR A 80 -6.46 -6.69 -13.06
N PHE A 81 -7.54 -7.12 -13.73
CA PHE A 81 -7.59 -7.27 -15.18
C PHE A 81 -7.37 -5.94 -15.89
N TRP A 82 -7.88 -4.84 -15.35
CA TRP A 82 -7.67 -3.50 -15.92
C TRP A 82 -6.22 -3.04 -15.77
N MET A 83 -5.52 -3.44 -14.71
CA MET A 83 -4.07 -3.26 -14.62
C MET A 83 -3.35 -4.07 -15.73
N LYS A 84 -3.79 -5.32 -16.01
CA LYS A 84 -3.27 -6.10 -17.13
C LYS A 84 -3.48 -5.37 -18.45
N GLN A 85 -4.67 -4.78 -18.70
CA GLN A 85 -4.93 -3.99 -19.90
C GLN A 85 -3.99 -2.79 -20.05
N VAL A 86 -3.66 -2.11 -18.96
CA VAL A 86 -2.63 -1.04 -18.98
C VAL A 86 -1.27 -1.61 -19.35
N ILE A 87 -0.90 -2.76 -18.78
CA ILE A 87 0.37 -3.43 -19.13
C ILE A 87 0.41 -3.82 -20.60
N ASP A 88 -0.69 -4.33 -21.15
CA ASP A 88 -0.82 -4.66 -22.59
C ASP A 88 -0.63 -3.42 -23.49
N ILE A 89 -1.18 -2.27 -23.09
CA ILE A 89 -1.12 -1.01 -23.86
C ILE A 89 0.28 -0.39 -23.77
N VAL A 90 0.80 -0.25 -22.55
CA VAL A 90 2.02 0.53 -22.25
C VAL A 90 3.30 -0.29 -22.47
N ARG A 91 3.22 -1.63 -22.38
CA ARG A 91 4.34 -2.57 -22.51
C ARG A 91 5.58 -2.18 -21.69
N PRO A 92 5.44 -1.93 -20.37
CA PRO A 92 6.59 -1.51 -19.55
C PRO A 92 7.66 -2.61 -19.50
N LYS A 93 8.92 -2.24 -19.24
CA LYS A 93 9.98 -3.24 -18.98
C LYS A 93 9.69 -4.04 -17.70
N ILE A 94 9.17 -3.35 -16.68
CA ILE A 94 8.80 -3.96 -15.39
C ILE A 94 7.41 -3.48 -14.98
N PHE A 95 6.59 -4.37 -14.42
CA PHE A 95 5.44 -3.96 -13.63
C PHE A 95 5.52 -4.50 -12.21
N ILE A 96 4.94 -3.74 -11.27
CA ILE A 96 4.82 -4.11 -9.86
C ILE A 96 3.35 -3.99 -9.49
N ALA A 97 2.72 -5.11 -9.12
CA ALA A 97 1.35 -5.13 -8.62
C ALA A 97 1.34 -5.46 -7.13
N GLU A 98 0.61 -4.66 -6.35
CA GLU A 98 0.52 -4.81 -4.89
C GLU A 98 -0.89 -5.20 -4.47
N ASN A 99 -0.97 -6.03 -3.42
CA ASN A 99 -2.24 -6.32 -2.76
C ASN A 99 -2.03 -6.74 -1.29
N VAL A 100 -3.12 -6.97 -0.57
CA VAL A 100 -3.07 -7.47 0.81
C VAL A 100 -2.72 -8.96 0.85
N LYS A 101 -2.06 -9.41 1.93
CA LYS A 101 -1.73 -10.82 2.18
C LYS A 101 -2.96 -11.74 2.06
N GLY A 102 -4.16 -11.26 2.41
CA GLY A 102 -5.39 -12.04 2.32
C GLY A 102 -5.64 -12.66 0.93
N LEU A 103 -5.11 -12.04 -0.12
CA LEU A 103 -5.21 -12.54 -1.49
C LEU A 103 -4.56 -13.92 -1.67
N VAL A 104 -3.39 -14.18 -1.05
CA VAL A 104 -2.68 -15.47 -1.18
C VAL A 104 -3.35 -16.60 -0.41
N ASN A 105 -4.29 -16.27 0.48
CA ASN A 105 -5.02 -17.25 1.29
C ASN A 105 -6.38 -17.63 0.69
N LEU A 106 -6.73 -17.12 -0.50
CA LEU A 106 -8.00 -17.36 -1.18
C LEU A 106 -7.84 -18.38 -2.31
N GLY A 107 -7.74 -19.66 -1.96
CA GLY A 107 -7.67 -20.76 -2.94
C GLY A 107 -6.61 -20.49 -4.02
N ASP A 108 -6.96 -20.60 -5.29
CA ASP A 108 -6.04 -20.45 -6.43
C ASP A 108 -5.92 -19.02 -6.98
N VAL A 109 -6.50 -18.02 -6.32
CA VAL A 109 -6.56 -16.63 -6.80
C VAL A 109 -5.18 -16.09 -7.17
N LYS A 110 -4.16 -16.34 -6.32
CA LYS A 110 -2.78 -15.92 -6.56
C LYS A 110 -2.25 -16.43 -7.90
N ASN A 111 -2.44 -17.73 -8.18
CA ASN A 111 -1.93 -18.37 -9.38
C ASN A 111 -2.68 -17.91 -10.63
N VAL A 112 -4.00 -17.69 -10.51
CA VAL A 112 -4.82 -17.13 -11.60
C VAL A 112 -4.31 -15.73 -11.97
N ILE A 113 -4.14 -14.83 -11.00
CA ILE A 113 -3.63 -13.48 -11.24
C ILE A 113 -2.21 -13.51 -11.84
N GLN A 114 -1.32 -14.35 -11.30
CA GLN A 114 0.04 -14.52 -11.84
C GLN A 114 0.03 -14.97 -13.29
N LYS A 115 -0.81 -15.95 -13.62
CA LYS A 115 -0.96 -16.47 -14.99
C LYS A 115 -1.56 -15.43 -15.94
N ASP A 116 -2.57 -14.69 -15.49
CA ASP A 116 -3.19 -13.64 -16.28
C ASP A 116 -2.20 -12.51 -16.57
N PHE A 117 -1.40 -12.09 -15.60
CA PHE A 117 -0.33 -11.11 -15.82
C PHE A 117 0.77 -11.65 -16.76
N ALA A 118 1.12 -12.93 -16.66
CA ALA A 118 2.12 -13.52 -17.57
C ALA A 118 1.64 -13.54 -19.02
N SER A 119 0.32 -13.66 -19.25
CA SER A 119 -0.29 -13.62 -20.59
C SER A 119 -0.44 -12.21 -21.15
N ALA A 120 0.03 -11.17 -20.45
CA ALA A 120 0.06 -9.83 -21.01
C ALA A 120 1.01 -9.76 -22.21
N ASP A 121 0.64 -8.98 -23.22
CA ASP A 121 1.42 -8.85 -24.46
C ASP A 121 1.75 -10.21 -25.12
N GLY A 122 0.77 -11.15 -25.15
CA GLY A 122 0.96 -12.46 -25.77
C GLY A 122 2.00 -13.34 -25.11
N ASP A 123 1.93 -13.53 -23.79
CA ASP A 123 2.92 -14.20 -22.94
C ASP A 123 4.29 -13.49 -22.88
N GLY A 124 4.27 -12.17 -23.08
CA GLY A 124 5.44 -11.31 -23.14
C GLY A 124 6.14 -11.08 -21.81
N TYR A 125 5.60 -11.55 -20.67
CA TYR A 125 6.17 -11.30 -19.33
C TYR A 125 6.58 -12.59 -18.60
N ILE A 126 7.71 -12.51 -17.90
CA ILE A 126 8.04 -13.43 -16.80
C ILE A 126 7.42 -12.83 -15.54
N VAL A 127 6.43 -13.49 -14.96
CA VAL A 127 5.85 -13.09 -13.67
C VAL A 127 6.34 -14.04 -12.59
N LEU A 128 7.17 -13.50 -11.72
CA LEU A 128 7.77 -14.27 -10.64
C LEU A 128 6.73 -14.74 -9.61
N ALA A 129 7.05 -15.78 -8.87
CA ALA A 129 6.24 -16.21 -7.74
C ALA A 129 6.06 -15.03 -6.76
N PRO A 130 4.82 -14.56 -6.53
CA PRO A 130 4.59 -13.37 -5.71
C PRO A 130 5.01 -13.63 -4.26
N GLN A 131 5.70 -12.65 -3.67
CA GLN A 131 6.17 -12.71 -2.31
C GLN A 131 5.34 -11.84 -1.38
N VAL A 132 5.15 -12.32 -0.14
CA VAL A 132 4.56 -11.51 0.95
C VAL A 132 5.70 -10.83 1.70
N LEU A 133 5.77 -9.51 1.58
CA LEU A 133 6.75 -8.70 2.27
C LEU A 133 6.15 -8.14 3.57
N HIS A 134 6.86 -8.32 4.68
CA HIS A 134 6.49 -7.72 5.96
C HIS A 134 7.24 -6.40 6.14
N ALA A 135 6.51 -5.29 6.19
CA ALA A 135 7.07 -3.93 6.18
C ALA A 135 8.09 -3.69 7.32
N GLY A 136 7.85 -4.26 8.50
CA GLY A 136 8.79 -4.17 9.62
C GLY A 136 10.19 -4.72 9.34
N ASN A 137 10.32 -5.65 8.38
CA ASN A 137 11.62 -6.19 7.98
C ASN A 137 12.44 -5.22 7.11
N TYR A 138 11.86 -4.07 6.78
CA TYR A 138 12.45 -3.02 5.94
C TYR A 138 12.52 -1.66 6.65
N GLY A 139 12.43 -1.63 7.99
CA GLY A 139 12.55 -0.41 8.76
C GLY A 139 11.25 0.41 8.89
N VAL A 140 10.11 -0.18 8.55
CA VAL A 140 8.80 0.44 8.79
C VAL A 140 8.32 0.06 10.19
N PRO A 141 7.97 1.01 11.07
CA PRO A 141 7.48 0.71 12.42
C PRO A 141 6.02 0.20 12.44
N GLU A 142 5.66 -0.65 11.50
CA GLU A 142 4.30 -1.17 11.30
C GLU A 142 4.31 -2.67 11.02
N SER A 143 3.45 -3.41 11.70
CA SER A 143 3.16 -4.81 11.37
C SER A 143 2.20 -4.86 10.19
N ARG A 144 2.75 -4.71 8.98
CA ARG A 144 2.01 -4.68 7.72
C ARG A 144 2.58 -5.66 6.73
N GLU A 145 1.74 -6.51 6.15
CA GLU A 145 2.12 -7.48 5.14
C GLU A 145 1.45 -7.14 3.81
N ARG A 146 2.23 -7.19 2.73
CA ARG A 146 1.76 -6.97 1.37
C ARG A 146 2.27 -8.04 0.43
N VAL A 147 1.40 -8.56 -0.42
CA VAL A 147 1.82 -9.42 -1.52
C VAL A 147 2.23 -8.55 -2.70
N ILE A 148 3.41 -8.83 -3.22
CA ILE A 148 4.00 -8.11 -4.35
C ILE A 148 4.16 -9.10 -5.51
N PHE A 149 3.62 -8.72 -6.67
CA PHE A 149 3.86 -9.37 -7.95
C PHE A 149 4.84 -8.51 -8.74
N ILE A 150 5.88 -9.13 -9.30
CA ILE A 150 6.83 -8.48 -10.19
C ILE A 150 6.80 -9.23 -11.52
N GLY A 151 6.51 -8.52 -12.58
CA GLY A 151 6.59 -9.03 -13.95
C GLY A 151 7.62 -8.26 -14.75
N ILE A 152 8.40 -8.97 -15.55
CA ILE A 152 9.51 -8.43 -16.34
C ILE A 152 9.32 -8.85 -17.79
N ARG A 153 9.37 -7.89 -18.71
CA ARG A 153 9.11 -8.11 -20.13
C ARG A 153 10.24 -8.91 -20.77
N ARG A 154 9.90 -10.03 -21.42
CA ARG A 154 10.86 -11.01 -21.96
C ARG A 154 11.75 -10.45 -23.06
N ASP A 155 11.18 -9.72 -24.00
CA ASP A 155 11.87 -9.18 -25.16
C ASP A 155 12.83 -8.03 -24.81
N ALA A 156 12.69 -7.44 -23.62
CA ALA A 156 13.56 -6.41 -23.10
C ALA A 156 14.77 -6.98 -22.32
N LEU A 157 14.71 -8.25 -21.92
CA LEU A 157 15.74 -8.87 -21.09
C LEU A 157 16.97 -9.25 -21.91
N ARG A 158 18.14 -9.10 -21.28
CA ARG A 158 19.38 -9.72 -21.78
C ARG A 158 19.30 -11.25 -21.71
N PRO A 159 19.95 -11.98 -22.61
CA PRO A 159 19.88 -13.45 -22.64
C PRO A 159 20.20 -14.12 -21.30
N GLU A 160 21.23 -13.62 -20.59
CA GLU A 160 21.64 -14.17 -19.30
C GLU A 160 20.56 -13.98 -18.22
N ALA A 161 19.93 -12.80 -18.21
CA ALA A 161 18.84 -12.49 -17.27
C ALA A 161 17.57 -13.29 -17.61
N LEU A 162 17.25 -13.44 -18.90
CA LEU A 162 16.13 -14.27 -19.36
C LEU A 162 16.31 -15.72 -18.92
N HIS A 163 17.52 -16.28 -19.06
CA HIS A 163 17.85 -17.63 -18.62
C HIS A 163 17.75 -17.77 -17.09
N ALA A 164 18.34 -16.81 -16.34
CA ALA A 164 18.34 -16.85 -14.88
C ALA A 164 16.94 -16.72 -14.29
N LEU A 165 16.09 -15.84 -14.81
CA LEU A 165 14.72 -15.63 -14.36
C LEU A 165 13.77 -16.77 -14.78
N GLY A 166 14.11 -17.54 -15.79
CA GLY A 166 13.38 -18.72 -16.23
C GLY A 166 13.77 -20.02 -15.51
N ALA A 167 14.79 -20.00 -14.64
CA ALA A 167 15.23 -21.16 -13.88
C ALA A 167 14.24 -21.53 -12.76
N ASN A 168 14.22 -22.82 -12.37
CA ASN A 168 13.40 -23.29 -11.25
C ASN A 168 13.75 -22.57 -9.93
N GLU A 169 15.04 -22.33 -9.70
CA GLU A 169 15.57 -21.50 -8.62
C GLU A 169 16.26 -20.30 -9.22
N ILE A 170 15.73 -19.12 -8.96
CA ILE A 170 16.29 -17.88 -9.46
C ILE A 170 17.54 -17.54 -8.64
N PRO A 171 18.73 -17.42 -9.29
CA PRO A 171 19.95 -16.99 -8.58
C PRO A 171 19.73 -15.66 -7.85
N GLU A 172 20.27 -15.54 -6.65
CA GLU A 172 20.06 -14.39 -5.77
C GLU A 172 20.42 -13.06 -6.43
N GLU A 173 21.47 -13.05 -7.24
CA GLU A 173 21.94 -11.89 -7.98
C GLU A 173 21.00 -11.46 -9.13
N TYR A 174 19.97 -12.26 -9.45
CA TYR A 174 18.89 -11.94 -10.40
C TYR A 174 17.52 -11.86 -9.73
N ASN A 175 17.41 -12.08 -8.41
CA ASN A 175 16.15 -12.01 -7.73
C ASN A 175 15.72 -10.55 -7.49
N PRO A 176 14.55 -10.06 -8.03
CA PRO A 176 14.15 -8.67 -7.93
C PRO A 176 13.50 -8.32 -6.58
N TYR A 177 13.22 -9.30 -5.74
CA TYR A 177 12.67 -9.01 -4.41
C TYR A 177 13.78 -8.51 -3.48
N PRO A 178 13.54 -7.43 -2.70
CA PRO A 178 14.53 -6.90 -1.77
C PRO A 178 14.77 -7.87 -0.61
N LYS A 179 16.01 -7.93 -0.14
CA LYS A 179 16.35 -8.63 1.10
C LYS A 179 15.89 -7.84 2.31
N PRO A 180 15.47 -8.50 3.40
CA PRO A 180 15.25 -7.83 4.67
C PRO A 180 16.48 -7.05 5.13
N THR A 181 16.26 -5.87 5.67
CA THR A 181 17.32 -4.99 6.21
C THR A 181 17.23 -4.82 7.72
N HIS A 182 16.06 -5.06 8.29
CA HIS A 182 15.76 -4.86 9.70
C HIS A 182 15.15 -6.10 10.34
N ASN A 183 15.31 -6.19 11.65
CA ASN A 183 14.84 -7.27 12.51
C ASN A 183 13.35 -7.10 12.90
N GLY A 184 12.49 -6.69 11.98
CA GLY A 184 11.08 -6.39 12.23
C GLY A 184 10.35 -7.50 12.98
N ILE A 185 10.16 -8.63 12.30
CA ILE A 185 9.61 -9.87 12.90
C ILE A 185 10.63 -11.03 12.86
N LEU A 186 11.76 -10.81 12.23
CA LEU A 186 12.83 -11.79 12.10
C LEU A 186 13.69 -11.82 13.38
N LYS A 187 14.33 -12.96 13.64
CA LYS A 187 15.26 -13.14 14.76
C LYS A 187 16.68 -13.34 14.21
N ASP A 188 17.13 -12.37 13.40
CA ASP A 188 18.45 -12.43 12.78
C ASP A 188 19.34 -11.31 13.31
N ARG A 189 20.48 -11.68 13.93
CA ARG A 189 21.43 -10.74 14.54
C ARG A 189 22.26 -9.97 13.51
N GLY A 190 22.26 -10.40 12.24
CA GLY A 190 22.92 -9.71 11.14
C GLY A 190 22.14 -8.52 10.59
N LEU A 191 20.85 -8.39 10.95
CA LEU A 191 20.00 -7.30 10.50
C LEU A 191 20.01 -6.12 11.47
N LEU A 192 19.69 -4.92 10.96
CA LEU A 192 19.51 -3.73 11.80
C LEU A 192 18.37 -3.94 12.81
N PRO A 193 18.42 -3.29 13.99
CA PRO A 193 17.30 -3.31 14.91
C PRO A 193 16.01 -2.84 14.26
N LYS A 194 14.87 -3.39 14.71
CA LYS A 194 13.55 -2.90 14.27
C LYS A 194 13.40 -1.42 14.62
N VAL A 195 12.78 -0.66 13.75
CA VAL A 195 12.28 0.68 14.06
C VAL A 195 10.97 0.52 14.83
N THR A 196 10.83 1.26 15.92
CA THR A 196 9.64 1.21 16.79
C THR A 196 8.71 2.39 16.55
N THR A 197 7.47 2.29 17.01
CA THR A 197 6.55 3.44 16.96
C THR A 197 7.05 4.60 17.82
N TYR A 198 7.78 4.33 18.91
CA TYR A 198 8.41 5.37 19.71
C TYR A 198 9.41 6.20 18.91
N ASP A 199 10.24 5.55 18.08
CA ASP A 199 11.27 6.22 17.30
C ASP A 199 10.71 7.30 16.36
N VAL A 200 9.48 7.10 15.86
CA VAL A 200 8.83 8.01 14.92
C VAL A 200 7.80 8.95 15.55
N LEU A 201 7.38 8.70 16.80
CA LEU A 201 6.34 9.48 17.46
C LEU A 201 6.83 10.32 18.64
N LYS A 202 8.04 10.07 19.19
CA LYS A 202 8.56 10.68 20.43
C LYS A 202 8.66 12.20 20.39
N ASP A 203 8.93 12.76 19.21
CA ASP A 203 9.15 14.21 19.02
C ASP A 203 7.89 14.95 18.54
N LEU A 204 6.72 14.29 18.53
CA LEU A 204 5.46 14.93 18.16
C LEU A 204 4.82 15.62 19.35
N ASP A 205 4.38 16.83 19.11
CA ASP A 205 3.50 17.55 20.04
C ASP A 205 2.15 16.83 20.20
N GLU A 206 1.50 16.98 21.35
CA GLU A 206 0.10 16.61 21.51
C GLU A 206 -0.78 17.45 20.55
N PRO A 207 -1.96 16.93 20.13
CA PRO A 207 -2.80 17.61 19.15
C PRO A 207 -3.17 19.05 19.50
N GLU A 208 -3.32 19.34 20.78
CA GLU A 208 -3.69 20.67 21.29
C GLU A 208 -2.57 21.71 21.09
N ASP A 209 -1.30 21.26 21.11
CA ASP A 209 -0.12 22.12 21.04
C ASP A 209 0.49 22.20 19.63
N SER A 210 0.03 21.33 18.71
CA SER A 210 0.60 21.24 17.38
C SER A 210 0.11 22.33 16.42
N PHE A 211 0.95 22.75 15.50
CA PHE A 211 0.59 23.61 14.37
C PHE A 211 0.22 22.81 13.10
N ASP A 212 0.51 21.51 13.05
CA ASP A 212 0.19 20.65 11.92
C ASP A 212 -1.29 20.21 11.95
N GLU A 213 -2.04 20.56 10.92
CA GLU A 213 -3.46 20.18 10.81
C GLU A 213 -3.68 18.67 10.83
N SER A 214 -2.70 17.88 10.37
CA SER A 214 -2.77 16.43 10.41
C SER A 214 -2.53 15.87 11.81
N GLN A 215 -1.90 16.65 12.71
CA GLN A 215 -1.71 16.29 14.12
C GLN A 215 -2.84 16.84 15.01
N LYS A 216 -3.40 18.02 14.69
CA LYS A 216 -4.47 18.64 15.49
C LYS A 216 -5.76 17.85 15.56
N VAL A 217 -6.06 17.06 14.55
CA VAL A 217 -7.34 16.36 14.43
C VAL A 217 -7.16 14.86 14.56
N TYR A 218 -8.11 14.21 15.19
CA TYR A 218 -8.17 12.75 15.30
C TYR A 218 -9.60 12.28 15.47
N SER A 219 -9.85 10.98 15.30
CA SER A 219 -11.16 10.38 15.50
C SER A 219 -11.59 10.48 16.96
N LYS A 220 -12.81 10.95 17.19
CA LYS A 220 -13.45 11.03 18.50
C LYS A 220 -14.29 9.78 18.81
N ALA A 221 -14.18 8.71 18.01
CA ALA A 221 -14.89 7.46 18.26
C ALA A 221 -14.46 6.85 19.60
N LYS A 222 -15.42 6.56 20.45
CA LYS A 222 -15.21 6.04 21.81
C LYS A 222 -14.64 4.63 21.78
N TYR A 223 -14.02 4.22 22.87
CA TYR A 223 -13.65 2.85 23.14
C TYR A 223 -14.92 1.99 23.30
N LEU A 224 -14.97 0.86 22.59
CA LEU A 224 -16.14 -0.03 22.61
C LEU A 224 -15.86 -1.38 23.29
N SER A 225 -14.65 -1.83 23.34
CA SER A 225 -14.10 -3.01 24.01
C SER A 225 -13.01 -3.67 23.15
N ASN A 226 -12.23 -4.57 23.71
CA ASN A 226 -11.15 -5.31 22.99
C ASN A 226 -11.65 -6.27 21.90
N ARG A 227 -12.97 -6.42 21.72
CA ARG A 227 -13.55 -7.41 20.80
C ARG A 227 -13.70 -6.93 19.37
N SER A 228 -13.47 -5.64 19.09
CA SER A 228 -13.61 -5.07 17.75
C SER A 228 -12.28 -4.47 17.24
N GLN A 229 -12.19 -4.32 15.93
CA GLN A 229 -11.02 -3.70 15.30
C GLN A 229 -10.86 -2.24 15.71
N GLY A 230 -9.62 -1.76 15.79
CA GLY A 230 -9.33 -0.38 16.16
C GLY A 230 -9.53 -0.07 17.64
N GLN A 231 -9.57 -1.09 18.50
CA GLN A 231 -9.83 -0.92 19.94
C GLN A 231 -8.60 -1.26 20.79
N ILE A 232 -7.42 -1.29 20.19
CA ILE A 232 -6.16 -1.55 20.91
C ILE A 232 -5.33 -0.27 21.03
N GLU A 233 -4.57 -0.19 22.10
CA GLU A 233 -3.51 0.79 22.28
C GLU A 233 -2.27 0.35 21.53
N ILE A 234 -1.59 1.28 20.83
CA ILE A 234 -0.33 0.95 20.14
C ILE A 234 0.77 0.62 21.16
N LYS A 235 1.74 -0.20 20.74
CA LYS A 235 2.96 -0.46 21.51
C LYS A 235 4.01 0.56 21.11
N LEU A 236 4.59 1.28 22.06
CA LEU A 236 5.66 2.23 21.74
C LEU A 236 7.00 1.54 21.48
N ASP A 237 7.32 0.46 22.19
CA ASP A 237 8.58 -0.30 22.12
C ASP A 237 8.60 -1.37 21.02
N GLY A 238 7.66 -1.32 20.09
CA GLY A 238 7.48 -2.34 19.06
C GLY A 238 6.95 -1.80 17.74
N LEU A 239 6.55 -2.73 16.89
CA LEU A 239 5.84 -2.38 15.67
C LEU A 239 4.39 -1.99 16.01
N GLY A 240 3.92 -0.92 15.41
CA GLY A 240 2.52 -0.52 15.41
C GLY A 240 1.64 -1.53 14.66
N PRO A 241 0.33 -1.48 14.86
CA PRO A 241 -0.62 -2.28 14.11
C PRO A 241 -0.72 -1.79 12.66
N THR A 242 -1.26 -2.62 11.77
CA THR A 242 -1.55 -2.22 10.39
C THR A 242 -2.49 -1.00 10.36
N ILE A 243 -2.02 0.12 9.84
CA ILE A 243 -2.86 1.29 9.57
C ILE A 243 -3.79 0.95 8.41
N ARG A 244 -5.09 0.93 8.69
CA ARG A 244 -6.13 0.52 7.74
C ARG A 244 -6.76 1.74 7.08
N SER A 245 -7.34 1.54 5.89
CA SER A 245 -8.14 2.56 5.20
C SER A 245 -9.50 2.75 5.90
N GLU A 246 -9.45 3.13 7.16
CA GLU A 246 -10.63 3.24 8.02
C GLU A 246 -11.39 4.55 7.73
N HIS A 247 -12.68 4.45 7.54
CA HIS A 247 -13.55 5.59 7.25
C HIS A 247 -14.67 5.79 8.28
N HIS A 248 -14.74 4.92 9.31
CA HIS A 248 -15.66 5.05 10.44
C HIS A 248 -14.99 5.54 11.73
N GLY A 249 -13.70 5.91 11.66
CA GLY A 249 -12.95 6.42 12.80
C GLY A 249 -12.44 5.36 13.77
N ASN A 250 -12.47 4.07 13.39
CA ASN A 250 -11.97 2.97 14.23
C ASN A 250 -10.45 2.76 14.06
N ILE A 251 -9.69 3.85 14.06
CA ILE A 251 -8.23 3.83 14.13
C ILE A 251 -7.82 3.46 15.55
N GLU A 252 -6.72 2.75 15.69
CA GLU A 252 -6.16 2.33 16.98
C GLU A 252 -5.90 3.52 17.91
N PHE A 253 -5.88 3.24 19.21
CA PHE A 253 -5.61 4.27 20.22
C PHE A 253 -4.12 4.57 20.32
N ARG A 254 -3.76 5.85 20.33
CA ARG A 254 -2.45 6.32 20.73
C ARG A 254 -2.24 6.00 22.21
N ARG A 255 -3.29 6.22 23.01
CA ARG A 255 -3.33 6.04 24.44
C ARG A 255 -4.74 5.71 24.89
N LEU A 256 -4.91 4.62 25.63
CA LEU A 256 -6.14 4.29 26.37
C LEU A 256 -6.08 4.87 27.78
N SER A 257 -7.25 5.12 28.40
CA SER A 257 -7.34 5.44 29.81
C SER A 257 -6.97 4.23 30.68
N ALA A 258 -6.65 4.44 31.95
CA ALA A 258 -6.41 3.35 32.90
C ALA A 258 -7.63 2.43 33.03
N GLU A 259 -8.85 2.97 32.97
CA GLU A 259 -10.12 2.22 33.02
C GLU A 259 -10.28 1.27 31.83
N HIS A 260 -9.73 1.66 30.67
CA HIS A 260 -9.77 0.87 29.44
C HIS A 260 -8.52 -0.01 29.26
N GLY A 261 -7.68 -0.13 30.29
CA GLY A 261 -6.47 -0.96 30.27
C GLY A 261 -5.27 -0.33 29.56
N GLY A 262 -5.18 1.00 29.57
CA GLY A 262 -4.05 1.75 29.06
C GLY A 262 -2.73 1.40 29.74
N ARG A 263 -1.66 1.31 28.96
CA ARG A 263 -0.32 0.89 29.41
C ARG A 263 0.74 1.98 29.33
N HIS A 264 0.42 3.14 28.81
CA HIS A 264 1.33 4.28 28.76
C HIS A 264 1.26 5.07 30.09
N TYR A 265 1.65 4.41 31.18
CA TYR A 265 1.46 4.89 32.54
C TYR A 265 2.10 6.26 32.81
N GLU A 266 3.28 6.54 32.25
CA GLU A 266 3.96 7.82 32.45
C GLU A 266 3.20 8.97 31.79
N GLU A 267 2.66 8.75 30.59
CA GLU A 267 1.83 9.72 29.90
C GLU A 267 0.49 9.97 30.64
N LEU A 268 -0.13 8.89 31.17
CA LEU A 268 -1.35 8.99 31.97
C LEU A 268 -1.11 9.74 33.30
N LYS A 269 0.01 9.48 33.98
CA LYS A 269 0.43 10.21 35.20
C LYS A 269 0.69 11.69 34.92
N ALA A 270 1.20 12.02 33.73
CA ALA A 270 1.37 13.41 33.27
C ALA A 270 0.05 14.09 32.91
N GLY A 271 -1.09 13.42 33.05
CA GLY A 271 -2.42 13.97 32.80
C GLY A 271 -2.88 13.92 31.34
N LEU A 272 -2.13 13.24 30.48
CA LEU A 272 -2.50 13.10 29.06
C LEU A 272 -3.71 12.17 28.91
N LYS A 273 -4.68 12.58 28.08
CA LYS A 273 -5.98 11.92 27.95
C LYS A 273 -5.96 10.75 26.96
N GLU A 274 -6.92 9.85 27.12
CA GLU A 274 -7.26 8.83 26.13
C GLU A 274 -7.53 9.50 24.77
N ARG A 275 -6.89 9.00 23.72
CA ARG A 275 -7.13 9.43 22.34
C ARG A 275 -6.70 8.40 21.31
N ARG A 276 -7.30 8.51 20.16
CA ARG A 276 -6.88 7.73 18.98
C ARG A 276 -5.67 8.37 18.30
N LEU A 277 -5.00 7.58 17.45
CA LEU A 277 -3.93 8.10 16.58
C LEU A 277 -4.45 9.24 15.71
N THR A 278 -3.63 10.24 15.52
CA THR A 278 -3.86 11.31 14.55
C THR A 278 -3.50 10.83 13.12
N PRO A 279 -3.97 11.51 12.07
CA PRO A 279 -3.47 11.27 10.71
C PRO A 279 -1.94 11.43 10.58
N ARG A 280 -1.33 12.37 11.30
CA ARG A 280 0.13 12.55 11.32
C ARG A 280 0.84 11.33 11.90
N GLU A 281 0.40 10.86 13.06
CA GLU A 281 0.95 9.66 13.69
C GLU A 281 0.81 8.44 12.78
N CYS A 282 -0.36 8.23 12.17
CA CYS A 282 -0.57 7.17 11.19
C CYS A 282 0.39 7.29 9.99
N ALA A 283 0.60 8.50 9.48
CA ALA A 283 1.49 8.75 8.35
C ALA A 283 2.96 8.43 8.69
N LEU A 284 3.42 8.82 9.88
CA LEU A 284 4.79 8.54 10.33
C LEU A 284 5.01 7.04 10.59
N ILE A 285 4.03 6.34 11.17
CA ILE A 285 4.07 4.88 11.33
C ILE A 285 4.18 4.20 9.96
N GLN A 286 3.52 4.73 8.93
CA GLN A 286 3.66 4.28 7.55
C GLN A 286 4.88 4.85 6.80
N THR A 287 5.74 5.61 7.50
CA THR A 287 6.97 6.19 6.95
C THR A 287 6.76 7.25 5.86
N PHE A 288 5.62 7.92 5.82
CA PHE A 288 5.49 9.13 5.00
C PHE A 288 6.39 10.25 5.55
N PRO A 289 6.94 11.11 4.68
CA PRO A 289 7.72 12.27 5.11
C PRO A 289 6.94 13.15 6.11
N PRO A 290 7.60 13.70 7.14
CA PRO A 290 6.93 14.45 8.20
C PRO A 290 6.26 15.74 7.72
N ASP A 291 6.69 16.28 6.61
CA ASP A 291 6.12 17.49 5.98
C ASP A 291 4.97 17.17 4.98
N TYR A 292 4.59 15.90 4.79
CA TYR A 292 3.52 15.53 3.88
C TYR A 292 2.15 15.90 4.47
N ARG A 293 1.38 16.73 3.78
CA ARG A 293 0.08 17.23 4.27
C ARG A 293 -1.04 16.26 3.88
N PHE A 294 -1.69 15.66 4.87
CA PHE A 294 -2.84 14.79 4.65
C PHE A 294 -4.17 15.47 4.96
N VAL A 295 -4.23 16.28 6.03
CA VAL A 295 -5.43 17.06 6.34
C VAL A 295 -5.29 18.41 5.70
N ILE A 296 -6.30 18.82 4.90
CA ILE A 296 -6.28 20.07 4.13
C ILE A 296 -7.57 20.82 4.43
N LYS A 297 -7.46 21.95 5.13
CA LYS A 297 -8.57 22.88 5.37
C LYS A 297 -8.94 23.64 4.09
N LYS A 298 -10.20 23.99 3.96
CA LYS A 298 -10.65 24.97 2.96
C LYS A 298 -10.15 26.37 3.32
N ASN A 299 -9.88 27.17 2.32
CA ASN A 299 -9.46 28.55 2.52
C ASN A 299 -10.60 29.44 3.08
N THR A 300 -11.84 29.00 2.90
CA THR A 300 -13.06 29.71 3.35
C THR A 300 -13.96 28.78 4.15
N GLY A 301 -14.45 29.25 5.29
CA GLY A 301 -15.33 28.47 6.19
C GLY A 301 -14.59 27.43 7.03
N ASN A 302 -15.34 26.64 7.81
CA ASN A 302 -14.83 25.66 8.75
C ASN A 302 -14.69 24.24 8.17
N GLY A 303 -14.69 24.09 6.85
CA GLY A 303 -14.65 22.76 6.20
C GLY A 303 -13.24 22.33 5.82
N TYR A 304 -13.15 21.07 5.31
CA TYR A 304 -11.93 20.48 4.81
C TYR A 304 -12.07 20.08 3.34
N HIS A 305 -10.99 20.20 2.57
CA HIS A 305 -10.83 19.52 1.29
C HIS A 305 -10.51 18.04 1.54
N VAL A 306 -9.63 17.77 2.53
CA VAL A 306 -9.35 16.42 3.03
C VAL A 306 -9.47 16.45 4.55
N SER A 307 -10.50 15.79 5.08
CA SER A 307 -10.73 15.62 6.51
C SER A 307 -9.82 14.55 7.13
N SER A 308 -9.82 14.42 8.45
CA SER A 308 -9.12 13.32 9.14
C SER A 308 -9.56 11.94 8.64
N THR A 309 -10.86 11.74 8.38
CA THR A 309 -11.40 10.49 7.82
C THR A 309 -10.84 10.21 6.42
N GLY A 310 -10.79 11.24 5.57
CA GLY A 310 -10.17 11.15 4.24
C GLY A 310 -8.67 10.83 4.33
N ALA A 311 -7.97 11.47 5.27
CA ALA A 311 -6.56 11.24 5.52
C ALA A 311 -6.26 9.79 5.95
N TYR A 312 -7.00 9.24 6.92
CA TYR A 312 -6.85 7.83 7.33
C TYR A 312 -7.06 6.86 6.16
N LYS A 313 -8.07 7.14 5.31
CA LYS A 313 -8.34 6.33 4.12
C LYS A 313 -7.17 6.34 3.14
N ILE A 314 -6.61 7.52 2.87
CA ILE A 314 -5.47 7.68 1.94
C ILE A 314 -4.23 6.96 2.51
N ILE A 315 -3.89 7.22 3.77
CA ILE A 315 -2.74 6.63 4.44
C ILE A 315 -2.86 5.11 4.49
N GLY A 316 -4.00 4.58 4.93
CA GLY A 316 -4.20 3.14 5.09
C GLY A 316 -4.20 2.35 3.77
N ASN A 317 -4.55 2.98 2.65
CA ASN A 317 -4.47 2.36 1.32
C ASN A 317 -3.06 2.35 0.73
N ALA A 318 -2.16 3.18 1.23
CA ALA A 318 -0.83 3.30 0.65
C ALA A 318 0.09 2.12 0.98
N VAL A 319 1.07 1.88 0.10
CA VAL A 319 2.28 1.12 0.42
C VAL A 319 3.20 2.02 1.24
N PRO A 320 3.78 1.55 2.35
CA PRO A 320 4.75 2.34 3.10
C PRO A 320 5.90 2.82 2.21
N PRO A 321 6.21 4.13 2.18
CA PRO A 321 7.26 4.67 1.31
C PRO A 321 8.63 3.98 1.45
N ILE A 322 9.06 3.63 2.66
CA ILE A 322 10.32 2.91 2.86
C ILE A 322 10.28 1.50 2.26
N LEU A 323 9.15 0.77 2.37
CA LEU A 323 9.02 -0.53 1.71
C LEU A 323 9.10 -0.39 0.18
N ALA A 324 8.41 0.60 -0.38
CA ALA A 324 8.47 0.89 -1.82
C ALA A 324 9.89 1.28 -2.25
N TYR A 325 10.61 2.05 -1.43
CA TYR A 325 12.01 2.41 -1.66
C TYR A 325 12.91 1.18 -1.78
N HIS A 326 12.80 0.21 -0.86
CA HIS A 326 13.60 -1.01 -0.92
C HIS A 326 13.31 -1.85 -2.18
N ILE A 327 12.06 -1.92 -2.61
CA ILE A 327 11.69 -2.57 -3.87
C ILE A 327 12.33 -1.83 -5.06
N ALA A 328 12.20 -0.51 -5.11
CA ALA A 328 12.75 0.30 -6.19
C ALA A 328 14.29 0.23 -6.24
N MET A 329 14.97 0.32 -5.10
CA MET A 329 16.43 0.19 -5.02
C MET A 329 16.92 -1.16 -5.53
N ARG A 330 16.22 -2.25 -5.16
CA ARG A 330 16.60 -3.58 -5.66
C ARG A 330 16.46 -3.68 -7.17
N LEU A 331 15.40 -3.13 -7.75
CA LEU A 331 15.24 -3.08 -9.20
C LEU A 331 16.29 -2.20 -9.87
N GLN A 332 16.66 -1.08 -9.27
CA GLN A 332 17.73 -0.21 -9.76
C GLN A 332 19.08 -0.93 -9.78
N GLU A 333 19.43 -1.67 -8.73
CA GLU A 333 20.65 -2.50 -8.67
C GLU A 333 20.71 -3.53 -9.79
N LEU A 334 19.56 -4.09 -10.17
CA LEU A 334 19.46 -5.13 -11.20
C LEU A 334 19.26 -4.58 -12.61
N TRP A 335 19.03 -3.28 -12.75
CA TRP A 335 18.62 -2.68 -14.02
C TRP A 335 19.57 -2.98 -15.18
N SER A 336 20.86 -2.74 -14.97
CA SER A 336 21.89 -3.00 -15.98
C SER A 336 22.08 -4.49 -16.28
N LYS A 337 21.86 -5.37 -15.30
CA LYS A 337 21.87 -6.82 -15.49
C LYS A 337 20.72 -7.29 -16.36
N TYR A 338 19.54 -6.69 -16.18
CA TYR A 338 18.34 -7.06 -16.91
C TYR A 338 18.30 -6.48 -18.32
N PHE A 339 18.60 -5.19 -18.47
CA PHE A 339 18.32 -4.44 -19.70
C PHE A 339 19.56 -3.85 -20.37
N GLY A 340 20.73 -3.99 -19.75
CA GLY A 340 21.96 -3.34 -20.22
C GLY A 340 22.04 -1.87 -19.78
N ASN A 341 23.13 -1.23 -20.19
CA ASN A 341 23.26 0.22 -20.03
C ASN A 341 22.48 0.86 -21.17
N GLY A 342 21.34 1.47 -20.86
CA GLY A 342 20.56 2.26 -21.81
C GLY A 342 21.21 3.60 -22.05
#